data_d71849214200c0f4801b89796d8ea23b
#
_entry.id   d71849214200c0f4801b89796d8ea23b
#
_cell.length_a   1.000
_cell.length_b   1.000
_cell.length_c   1.000
_cell.angle_alpha   90.00
_cell.angle_beta   90.00
_cell.angle_gamma   90.00
#
_symmetry.space_group_name_H-M   'P 1'
#
loop_
_entity.id
_entity.type
_entity.pdbx_description
1 polymer ?
#
loop_
_entity_poly.entity_id
_entity_poly.type
_entity_poly.pdbx_seq_one_letter_code
_entity_poly.pdbx_strand_id
1 'polypeptide(L)'
;MTKKIFLTALCALALCPAFAQTSGTEEKVEYSTDKYKVETNSFWDNTFVSLGVGGNIYFGDHDKQVDFGKRLAPAFDIAVGKWFTPGIGVRVMYNYLKSKGATQDVISTPAHSTGEPVPGKDGWGQYLRYSKFNMGNLHADVMFNVLHLFGDNNLNCKWDLSPYVGIGWAHVYDSPKKSSVSGNFGLLGSYNINETWAVNADLRGVLLSDGLDGEKGARAEGDLSFTS
;
A
#
# COMPACT_ATOMS: atom_id res chain seq x y z
N MET A 1 -26.07 -23.16 -14.11
CA MET A 1 -24.62 -23.42 -14.02
C MET A 1 -24.01 -22.33 -13.15
N THR A 2 -23.84 -22.61 -11.88
CA THR A 2 -23.33 -21.70 -10.85
C THR A 2 -21.82 -21.65 -10.94
N LYS A 3 -21.27 -20.51 -11.39
CA LYS A 3 -19.83 -20.25 -11.36
C LYS A 3 -19.43 -19.99 -9.92
N LYS A 4 -18.77 -20.96 -9.30
CA LYS A 4 -18.12 -20.80 -8.00
C LYS A 4 -16.90 -19.91 -8.23
N ILE A 5 -16.96 -18.69 -7.73
CA ILE A 5 -15.81 -17.80 -7.61
C ILE A 5 -14.97 -18.35 -6.47
N PHE A 6 -13.88 -19.02 -6.77
CA PHE A 6 -12.84 -19.33 -5.80
C PHE A 6 -12.03 -18.07 -5.57
N LEU A 7 -12.40 -17.34 -4.52
CA LEU A 7 -11.55 -16.31 -3.92
C LEU A 7 -10.50 -17.05 -3.09
N THR A 8 -9.44 -17.48 -3.72
CA THR A 8 -8.26 -17.97 -3.01
C THR A 8 -7.48 -16.74 -2.54
N ALA A 9 -7.76 -16.31 -1.32
CA ALA A 9 -6.89 -15.39 -0.60
C ALA A 9 -5.60 -16.18 -0.33
N LEU A 10 -4.58 -15.98 -1.16
CA LEU A 10 -3.23 -16.42 -0.90
C LEU A 10 -2.66 -15.43 0.11
N CYS A 11 -2.94 -15.68 1.40
CA CYS A 11 -2.21 -15.06 2.49
C CYS A 11 -0.77 -15.61 2.43
N ALA A 12 0.10 -14.91 1.73
CA ALA A 12 1.53 -15.04 1.97
C ALA A 12 1.78 -14.43 3.35
N LEU A 13 1.82 -15.27 4.37
CA LEU A 13 2.28 -14.93 5.71
C LEU A 13 3.78 -14.61 5.64
N ALA A 14 4.11 -13.40 5.24
CA ALA A 14 5.42 -12.86 5.50
C ALA A 14 5.37 -12.25 6.91
N LEU A 15 6.03 -12.90 7.84
CA LEU A 15 6.23 -12.42 9.21
C LEU A 15 7.18 -11.21 9.15
N CYS A 16 6.62 -10.02 9.10
CA CYS A 16 7.39 -8.80 9.28
C CYS A 16 7.21 -8.29 10.70
N PRO A 17 8.28 -8.23 11.49
CA PRO A 17 8.20 -7.68 12.83
C PRO A 17 8.01 -6.17 12.76
N ALA A 18 6.93 -5.68 13.35
CA ALA A 18 6.81 -4.27 13.69
C ALA A 18 7.44 -4.04 15.06
N PHE A 19 8.40 -3.14 15.15
CA PHE A 19 8.99 -2.73 16.42
C PHE A 19 8.14 -1.61 16.99
N ALA A 20 7.27 -1.92 17.93
CA ALA A 20 6.65 -0.92 18.78
C ALA A 20 7.49 -0.81 20.05
N GLN A 21 8.18 0.29 20.25
CA GLN A 21 8.79 0.58 21.54
C GLN A 21 7.71 1.16 22.44
N THR A 22 7.13 0.32 23.26
CA THR A 22 6.37 0.79 24.42
C THR A 22 7.33 0.85 25.58
N SER A 23 7.82 2.04 25.90
CA SER A 23 8.44 2.27 27.19
C SER A 23 7.30 2.24 28.22
N GLY A 24 7.24 1.17 28.98
CA GLY A 24 6.31 1.01 30.08
C GLY A 24 6.61 2.05 31.17
N THR A 25 6.02 3.21 31.06
CA THR A 25 5.93 4.17 32.13
C THR A 25 4.54 4.02 32.71
N GLU A 26 4.43 3.58 33.95
CA GLU A 26 3.18 3.66 34.72
C GLU A 26 2.70 5.10 34.63
N GLU A 27 1.59 5.30 33.98
CA GLU A 27 0.96 6.60 33.81
C GLU A 27 0.42 7.06 35.19
N LYS A 28 1.24 7.77 35.94
CA LYS A 28 0.73 8.57 37.05
C LYS A 28 -0.09 9.70 36.46
N VAL A 29 -1.40 9.53 36.48
CA VAL A 29 -2.34 10.59 36.13
C VAL A 29 -2.26 11.66 37.22
N GLU A 30 -1.33 12.61 37.11
CA GLU A 30 -1.37 13.84 37.84
C GLU A 30 -2.38 14.77 37.16
N TYR A 31 -3.52 14.97 37.79
CA TYR A 31 -4.49 15.97 37.36
C TYR A 31 -3.88 17.36 37.48
N SER A 32 -3.31 17.87 36.42
CA SER A 32 -2.89 19.27 36.34
C SER A 32 -4.13 20.15 36.30
N THR A 33 -4.23 21.09 37.20
CA THR A 33 -5.28 22.13 37.24
C THR A 33 -5.12 23.16 36.12
N ASP A 34 -4.09 23.04 35.30
CA ASP A 34 -3.81 23.99 34.24
C ASP A 34 -4.54 23.54 32.96
N LYS A 35 -5.63 24.23 32.64
CA LYS A 35 -6.56 23.95 31.56
C LYS A 35 -5.90 23.96 30.15
N TYR A 36 -4.67 24.44 30.04
CA TYR A 36 -3.92 24.59 28.79
C TYR A 36 -2.64 23.75 28.75
N LYS A 37 -2.34 22.98 29.77
CA LYS A 37 -1.17 22.07 29.74
C LYS A 37 -1.54 20.80 29.01
N VAL A 38 -1.20 20.73 27.73
CA VAL A 38 -1.25 19.48 26.96
C VAL A 38 0.00 18.69 27.37
N GLU A 39 -0.17 17.64 28.16
CA GLU A 39 0.90 16.67 28.39
C GLU A 39 1.02 15.82 27.11
N THR A 40 2.10 16.01 26.40
CA THR A 40 2.44 15.18 25.26
C THR A 40 3.44 14.12 25.72
N ASN A 41 3.18 12.88 25.36
CA ASN A 41 4.13 11.80 25.55
C ASN A 41 5.46 12.14 24.86
N SER A 42 6.56 11.52 25.32
CA SER A 42 7.85 11.68 24.68
C SER A 42 7.75 11.50 23.16
N PHE A 43 8.56 12.25 22.40
CA PHE A 43 8.49 12.21 20.94
C PHE A 43 8.62 10.78 20.38
N TRP A 44 9.39 9.93 21.01
CA TRP A 44 9.62 8.55 20.56
C TRP A 44 8.61 7.52 21.07
N ASP A 45 7.74 7.92 21.99
CA ASP A 45 6.71 7.02 22.49
C ASP A 45 5.70 6.71 21.38
N ASN A 46 5.22 5.47 21.35
CA ASN A 46 4.25 4.98 20.35
C ASN A 46 4.73 5.10 18.88
N THR A 47 6.06 5.13 18.67
CA THR A 47 6.66 5.08 17.35
C THR A 47 6.85 3.61 16.93
N PHE A 48 6.56 3.30 15.67
CA PHE A 48 6.75 1.97 15.12
C PHE A 48 7.51 2.01 13.80
N VAL A 49 8.17 0.91 13.50
CA VAL A 49 8.80 0.62 12.19
C VAL A 49 8.20 -0.66 11.66
N SER A 50 7.83 -0.70 10.39
CA SER A 50 7.33 -1.90 9.75
C SER A 50 8.08 -2.19 8.46
N LEU A 51 8.19 -3.50 8.16
CA LEU A 51 8.71 -4.01 6.91
C LEU A 51 7.64 -4.94 6.34
N GLY A 52 7.36 -4.83 5.04
CA GLY A 52 6.35 -5.63 4.38
C GLY A 52 6.85 -6.25 3.09
N VAL A 53 6.32 -7.43 2.79
CA VAL A 53 6.49 -8.10 1.50
C VAL A 53 5.14 -8.59 1.02
N GLY A 54 4.90 -8.57 -0.28
CA GLY A 54 3.60 -8.98 -0.79
C GLY A 54 3.52 -8.99 -2.30
N GLY A 55 2.32 -8.83 -2.80
CA GLY A 55 1.99 -8.79 -4.21
C GLY A 55 1.33 -7.50 -4.63
N ASN A 56 1.55 -7.15 -5.86
CA ASN A 56 1.03 -5.96 -6.51
C ASN A 56 0.37 -6.30 -7.83
N ILE A 57 -0.73 -5.62 -8.16
CA ILE A 57 -1.42 -5.71 -9.44
C ILE A 57 -1.69 -4.30 -9.94
N TYR A 58 -1.11 -3.98 -11.08
CA TYR A 58 -1.32 -2.71 -11.74
C TYR A 58 -2.58 -2.73 -12.62
N PHE A 59 -3.27 -1.60 -12.72
CA PHE A 59 -4.49 -1.40 -13.49
C PHE A 59 -4.32 -0.20 -14.43
N GLY A 60 -3.60 -0.43 -15.52
CA GLY A 60 -3.53 0.50 -16.64
C GLY A 60 -4.60 0.22 -17.70
N ASP A 61 -4.51 0.92 -18.82
CA ASP A 61 -5.51 0.95 -19.87
C ASP A 61 -5.81 -0.40 -20.52
N HIS A 62 -4.76 -1.15 -20.80
CA HIS A 62 -4.85 -2.40 -21.54
C HIS A 62 -4.70 -3.65 -20.66
N ASP A 63 -4.45 -3.49 -19.38
CA ASP A 63 -4.12 -4.55 -18.43
C ASP A 63 -5.23 -5.59 -18.23
N LYS A 64 -6.48 -5.18 -18.41
CA LYS A 64 -7.65 -6.09 -18.35
C LYS A 64 -7.60 -7.22 -19.37
N GLN A 65 -6.79 -7.10 -20.41
CA GLN A 65 -6.64 -8.07 -21.48
C GLN A 65 -5.61 -9.16 -21.16
N VAL A 66 -4.86 -9.00 -20.07
CA VAL A 66 -3.91 -9.98 -19.54
C VAL A 66 -4.53 -10.74 -18.37
N ASP A 67 -4.28 -12.03 -18.29
CA ASP A 67 -4.75 -12.87 -17.19
C ASP A 67 -4.26 -12.34 -15.85
N PHE A 68 -5.13 -12.35 -14.84
CA PHE A 68 -4.85 -11.85 -13.49
C PHE A 68 -3.55 -12.39 -12.90
N GLY A 69 -3.30 -13.71 -13.03
CA GLY A 69 -2.09 -14.34 -12.50
C GLY A 69 -0.78 -13.85 -13.15
N LYS A 70 -0.84 -13.41 -14.39
CA LYS A 70 0.33 -12.87 -15.10
C LYS A 70 0.67 -11.44 -14.72
N ARG A 71 -0.32 -10.71 -14.17
CA ARG A 71 -0.15 -9.33 -13.69
C ARG A 71 0.38 -9.25 -12.26
N LEU A 72 0.26 -10.35 -11.50
CA LEU A 72 0.78 -10.37 -10.14
C LEU A 72 2.31 -10.20 -10.15
N ALA A 73 2.77 -9.24 -9.38
CA ALA A 73 4.18 -8.89 -9.24
C ALA A 73 4.56 -8.67 -7.78
N PRO A 74 5.82 -8.85 -7.39
CA PRO A 74 6.24 -8.64 -6.01
C PRO A 74 6.22 -7.16 -5.62
N ALA A 75 5.88 -6.93 -4.34
CA ALA A 75 5.90 -5.64 -3.67
C ALA A 75 6.71 -5.74 -2.38
N PHE A 76 7.44 -4.67 -2.05
CA PHE A 76 8.19 -4.53 -0.81
C PHE A 76 7.90 -3.16 -0.23
N ASP A 77 7.78 -3.09 1.08
CA ASP A 77 7.59 -1.80 1.75
C ASP A 77 8.39 -1.67 3.04
N ILE A 78 8.66 -0.43 3.39
CA ILE A 78 9.23 -0.03 4.67
C ILE A 78 8.48 1.21 5.15
N ALA A 79 8.09 1.21 6.42
CA ALA A 79 7.40 2.35 6.99
C ALA A 79 7.90 2.68 8.38
N VAL A 80 7.76 3.96 8.70
CA VAL A 80 7.93 4.50 10.05
C VAL A 80 6.70 5.31 10.38
N GLY A 81 6.12 5.08 11.54
CA GLY A 81 4.93 5.79 11.96
C GLY A 81 4.90 6.03 13.45
N LYS A 82 3.91 6.82 13.86
CA LYS A 82 3.65 7.17 15.24
C LYS A 82 2.16 7.22 15.50
N TRP A 83 1.74 6.65 16.60
CA TRP A 83 0.41 6.83 17.15
C TRP A 83 0.40 8.02 18.09
N PHE A 84 -0.36 9.06 17.77
CA PHE A 84 -0.53 10.24 18.62
C PHE A 84 -1.58 10.00 19.70
N THR A 85 -2.58 9.22 19.35
CA THR A 85 -3.61 8.71 20.26
C THR A 85 -3.84 7.23 19.93
N PRO A 86 -4.48 6.44 20.80
CA PRO A 86 -4.83 5.05 20.45
C PRO A 86 -5.63 4.92 19.16
N GLY A 87 -6.37 5.95 18.76
CA GLY A 87 -7.22 5.93 17.58
C GLY A 87 -6.67 6.64 16.35
N ILE A 88 -5.61 7.48 16.47
CA ILE A 88 -5.09 8.28 15.36
C ILE A 88 -3.57 8.19 15.29
N GLY A 89 -3.08 7.79 14.14
CA GLY A 89 -1.66 7.69 13.84
C GLY A 89 -1.29 8.31 12.49
N VAL A 90 0.00 8.53 12.31
CA VAL A 90 0.60 8.97 11.05
C VAL A 90 1.75 8.04 10.70
N ARG A 91 1.88 7.74 9.40
CA ARG A 91 2.90 6.86 8.87
C ARG A 91 3.53 7.49 7.63
N VAL A 92 4.83 7.37 7.49
CA VAL A 92 5.55 7.60 6.23
C VAL A 92 6.01 6.24 5.73
N MET A 93 5.70 5.93 4.48
CA MET A 93 5.99 4.64 3.89
C MET A 93 6.62 4.79 2.51
N TYR A 94 7.60 3.95 2.24
CA TYR A 94 8.16 3.76 0.92
C TYR A 94 7.84 2.37 0.41
N ASN A 95 7.22 2.30 -0.77
CA ASN A 95 6.91 1.06 -1.46
C ASN A 95 7.79 0.91 -2.69
N TYR A 96 8.35 -0.26 -2.89
CA TYR A 96 8.96 -0.68 -4.14
C TYR A 96 8.04 -1.71 -4.79
N LEU A 97 7.51 -1.36 -5.95
CA LEU A 97 6.49 -2.12 -6.66
C LEU A 97 7.02 -2.54 -8.03
N LYS A 98 6.89 -3.83 -8.35
CA LYS A 98 7.01 -4.28 -9.74
C LYS A 98 5.63 -4.30 -10.35
N SER A 99 5.49 -3.72 -11.53
CA SER A 99 4.24 -3.69 -12.28
C SER A 99 4.37 -4.53 -13.53
N LYS A 100 3.33 -5.29 -13.85
CA LYS A 100 3.20 -6.11 -15.04
C LYS A 100 1.84 -5.89 -15.64
N GLY A 101 1.79 -5.68 -16.95
CA GLY A 101 0.55 -5.42 -17.64
C GLY A 101 0.67 -5.62 -19.15
N ALA A 102 -0.13 -4.89 -19.88
CA ALA A 102 -0.09 -4.82 -21.34
C ALA A 102 -0.09 -3.37 -21.79
N THR A 103 0.70 -3.09 -22.79
CA THR A 103 0.76 -1.80 -23.48
C THR A 103 0.46 -1.97 -24.95
N GLN A 104 -0.12 -0.95 -25.58
CA GLN A 104 -0.32 -0.94 -27.01
C GLN A 104 0.96 -0.46 -27.69
N ASP A 105 1.58 -1.31 -28.48
CA ASP A 105 2.79 -0.98 -29.25
C ASP A 105 2.39 -0.11 -30.44
N VAL A 106 2.32 1.19 -30.22
CA VAL A 106 2.18 2.16 -31.30
C VAL A 106 3.60 2.58 -31.71
N ILE A 107 3.90 2.50 -32.95
CA ILE A 107 5.19 2.64 -33.66
C ILE A 107 6.14 3.77 -33.14
N SER A 108 5.74 4.61 -32.21
CA SER A 108 6.49 5.80 -31.81
C SER A 108 6.86 5.94 -30.32
N THR A 109 6.32 5.14 -29.42
CA THR A 109 6.66 5.26 -27.98
C THR A 109 6.56 3.90 -27.29
N PRO A 110 7.68 3.18 -27.05
CA PRO A 110 7.64 1.95 -26.27
C PRO A 110 7.37 2.30 -24.80
N ALA A 111 6.11 2.20 -24.38
CA ALA A 111 5.71 2.34 -22.99
C ALA A 111 6.07 1.05 -22.26
N HIS A 112 7.28 0.94 -21.73
CA HIS A 112 7.77 -0.21 -20.93
C HIS A 112 7.52 -1.59 -21.54
N SER A 113 7.37 -1.67 -22.87
CA SER A 113 7.09 -2.90 -23.61
C SER A 113 8.25 -3.90 -23.48
N THR A 114 7.93 -5.17 -23.25
CA THR A 114 8.90 -6.26 -23.31
C THR A 114 9.17 -6.75 -24.75
N GLY A 115 8.39 -6.30 -25.73
CA GLY A 115 8.40 -6.78 -27.10
C GLY A 115 7.65 -8.09 -27.34
N GLU A 116 7.27 -8.82 -26.28
CA GLU A 116 6.53 -10.08 -26.38
C GLU A 116 5.04 -9.82 -26.63
N PRO A 117 4.43 -10.44 -27.68
CA PRO A 117 3.02 -10.26 -27.97
C PRO A 117 2.13 -10.94 -26.93
N VAL A 118 1.01 -10.32 -26.60
CA VAL A 118 -0.03 -10.93 -25.79
C VAL A 118 -0.79 -11.94 -26.67
N PRO A 119 -0.84 -13.22 -26.32
CA PRO A 119 -1.49 -14.25 -27.13
C PRO A 119 -2.95 -13.92 -27.46
N GLY A 120 -3.32 -14.03 -28.74
CA GLY A 120 -4.66 -13.73 -29.22
C GLY A 120 -5.01 -12.25 -29.33
N LYS A 121 -4.05 -11.36 -29.07
CA LYS A 121 -4.22 -9.89 -29.11
C LYS A 121 -3.21 -9.22 -30.06
N ASP A 122 -2.60 -9.99 -30.96
CA ASP A 122 -1.62 -9.50 -31.94
C ASP A 122 -2.26 -9.23 -33.33
N GLY A 123 -3.60 -9.19 -33.38
CA GLY A 123 -4.37 -8.95 -34.59
C GLY A 123 -4.76 -7.50 -34.81
N TRP A 124 -5.35 -7.22 -35.97
CA TRP A 124 -5.83 -5.93 -36.44
C TRP A 124 -6.38 -5.02 -35.33
N GLY A 125 -5.71 -3.92 -35.09
CA GLY A 125 -6.16 -2.86 -34.18
C GLY A 125 -5.81 -3.05 -32.68
N GLN A 126 -5.14 -4.13 -32.31
CA GLN A 126 -4.81 -4.37 -30.90
C GLN A 126 -3.32 -4.29 -30.60
N TYR A 127 -2.45 -4.96 -31.32
CA TYR A 127 -0.97 -4.95 -31.17
C TYR A 127 -0.48 -4.84 -29.73
N LEU A 128 -1.06 -5.66 -28.83
CA LEU A 128 -0.72 -5.62 -27.42
C LEU A 128 0.58 -6.36 -27.14
N ARG A 129 1.44 -5.72 -26.37
CA ARG A 129 2.69 -6.28 -25.86
C ARG A 129 2.65 -6.34 -24.34
N TYR A 130 3.33 -7.32 -23.76
CA TYR A 130 3.52 -7.32 -22.31
C TYR A 130 4.34 -6.12 -21.88
N SER A 131 3.90 -5.48 -20.82
CA SER A 131 4.56 -4.36 -20.18
C SER A 131 5.13 -4.77 -18.82
N LYS A 132 6.30 -4.24 -18.47
CA LYS A 132 6.93 -4.48 -17.17
C LYS A 132 7.78 -3.28 -16.78
N PHE A 133 7.55 -2.77 -15.59
CA PHE A 133 8.35 -1.67 -15.04
C PHE A 133 8.44 -1.76 -13.52
N ASN A 134 9.41 -1.02 -12.97
CA ASN A 134 9.62 -0.90 -11.53
C ASN A 134 9.26 0.51 -11.09
N MET A 135 8.55 0.62 -9.98
CA MET A 135 8.05 1.88 -9.46
C MET A 135 8.34 1.98 -7.96
N GLY A 136 8.72 3.16 -7.50
CA GLY A 136 8.77 3.53 -6.09
C GLY A 136 7.65 4.50 -5.77
N ASN A 137 7.02 4.37 -4.62
CA ASN A 137 6.02 5.30 -4.11
C ASN A 137 6.35 5.67 -2.68
N LEU A 138 6.69 6.93 -2.45
CA LEU A 138 6.89 7.49 -1.13
C LEU A 138 5.64 8.28 -0.73
N HIS A 139 5.00 7.90 0.37
CA HIS A 139 3.76 8.53 0.80
C HIS A 139 3.67 8.71 2.31
N ALA A 140 2.83 9.64 2.72
CA ALA A 140 2.46 9.86 4.10
C ALA A 140 0.96 9.61 4.28
N ASP A 141 0.62 8.83 5.28
CA ASP A 141 -0.74 8.38 5.58
C ASP A 141 -1.19 8.84 6.94
N VAL A 142 -2.47 9.17 7.06
CA VAL A 142 -3.19 9.30 8.32
C VAL A 142 -3.99 8.02 8.53
N MET A 143 -3.79 7.39 9.68
CA MET A 143 -4.40 6.11 10.05
C MET A 143 -5.42 6.31 11.17
N PHE A 144 -6.53 5.60 11.09
CA PHE A 144 -7.62 5.66 12.06
C PHE A 144 -7.90 4.26 12.61
N ASN A 145 -7.49 3.98 13.86
CA ASN A 145 -7.80 2.69 14.48
C ASN A 145 -9.28 2.68 14.90
N VAL A 146 -10.10 2.00 14.10
CA VAL A 146 -11.56 2.01 14.29
C VAL A 146 -11.98 1.27 15.55
N LEU A 147 -11.22 0.28 16.00
CA LEU A 147 -11.53 -0.48 17.20
C LEU A 147 -11.33 0.35 18.47
N HIS A 148 -10.35 1.26 18.46
CA HIS A 148 -10.12 2.20 19.56
C HIS A 148 -10.99 3.46 19.47
N LEU A 149 -11.41 3.87 18.28
CA LEU A 149 -12.28 5.05 18.12
C LEU A 149 -13.74 4.76 18.46
N PHE A 150 -14.23 3.55 18.16
CA PHE A 150 -15.65 3.21 18.25
C PHE A 150 -15.93 2.02 19.18
N GLY A 151 -14.90 1.30 19.63
CA GLY A 151 -14.99 0.22 20.58
C GLY A 151 -14.98 0.72 22.04
N ASP A 152 -15.50 -0.09 22.95
CA ASP A 152 -15.22 0.08 24.37
C ASP A 152 -13.70 0.04 24.57
N ASN A 153 -13.15 0.96 25.39
CA ASN A 153 -11.73 1.15 25.67
C ASN A 153 -11.05 -0.10 26.28
N ASN A 154 -11.14 -1.21 25.59
CA ASN A 154 -10.55 -2.46 26.01
C ASN A 154 -9.11 -2.47 25.48
N LEU A 155 -8.19 -1.91 26.25
CA LEU A 155 -6.74 -1.83 25.96
C LEU A 155 -6.09 -3.22 25.77
N ASN A 156 -6.83 -4.30 26.02
CA ASN A 156 -6.38 -5.68 25.83
C ASN A 156 -6.75 -6.26 24.45
N CYS A 157 -7.24 -5.46 23.52
CA CYS A 157 -7.58 -5.96 22.19
C CYS A 157 -6.29 -6.32 21.44
N LYS A 158 -6.17 -7.60 21.05
CA LYS A 158 -5.01 -8.08 20.27
C LYS A 158 -5.12 -7.73 18.79
N TRP A 159 -6.29 -7.33 18.33
CA TRP A 159 -6.56 -7.00 16.95
C TRP A 159 -6.77 -5.51 16.80
N ASP A 160 -6.17 -4.96 15.78
CA ASP A 160 -6.38 -3.58 15.35
C ASP A 160 -6.81 -3.56 13.89
N LEU A 161 -7.71 -2.64 13.56
CA LEU A 161 -8.16 -2.40 12.20
C LEU A 161 -8.09 -0.90 11.92
N SER A 162 -7.24 -0.55 10.98
CA SER A 162 -6.89 0.85 10.74
C SER A 162 -7.03 1.19 9.26
N PRO A 163 -8.20 1.69 8.81
CA PRO A 163 -8.29 2.38 7.55
C PRO A 163 -7.37 3.60 7.54
N TYR A 164 -6.82 3.91 6.36
CA TYR A 164 -5.94 5.05 6.19
C TYR A 164 -6.12 5.71 4.83
N VAL A 165 -5.70 6.95 4.77
CA VAL A 165 -5.63 7.75 3.54
C VAL A 165 -4.37 8.58 3.58
N GLY A 166 -3.75 8.76 2.42
CA GLY A 166 -2.50 9.49 2.30
C GLY A 166 -2.26 10.07 0.92
N ILE A 167 -1.23 10.87 0.86
CA ILE A 167 -0.72 11.46 -0.37
C ILE A 167 0.77 11.11 -0.52
N GLY A 168 1.22 10.98 -1.76
CA GLY A 168 2.58 10.59 -2.02
C GLY A 168 3.10 11.00 -3.39
N TRP A 169 4.27 10.49 -3.69
CA TRP A 169 4.99 10.69 -4.91
C TRP A 169 5.45 9.36 -5.47
N ALA A 170 4.93 9.00 -6.63
CA ALA A 170 5.31 7.80 -7.36
C ALA A 170 6.35 8.15 -8.44
N HIS A 171 7.34 7.27 -8.62
CA HIS A 171 8.39 7.40 -9.61
C HIS A 171 8.67 6.06 -10.28
N VAL A 172 8.64 6.04 -11.61
CA VAL A 172 9.03 4.89 -12.43
C VAL A 172 10.52 4.97 -12.73
N TYR A 173 11.24 3.88 -12.42
CA TYR A 173 12.68 3.81 -12.57
C TYR A 173 13.13 3.43 -13.97
N ASP A 174 12.28 2.69 -14.68
CA ASP A 174 12.56 2.25 -16.04
C ASP A 174 12.27 3.36 -17.06
N SER A 175 12.89 3.29 -18.21
CA SER A 175 12.69 4.27 -19.29
C SER A 175 11.41 3.94 -20.09
N PRO A 176 10.57 4.94 -20.38
CA PRO A 176 10.64 6.36 -20.03
C PRO A 176 10.36 6.64 -18.55
N LYS A 177 11.30 7.30 -17.87
CA LYS A 177 11.14 7.67 -16.45
C LYS A 177 10.03 8.70 -16.29
N LYS A 178 9.09 8.41 -15.42
CA LYS A 178 7.95 9.27 -15.13
C LYS A 178 7.77 9.41 -13.62
N SER A 179 7.22 10.52 -13.23
CA SER A 179 6.85 10.77 -11.83
C SER A 179 5.45 11.35 -11.77
N SER A 180 4.72 11.00 -10.73
CA SER A 180 3.35 11.47 -10.50
C SER A 180 3.08 11.62 -9.02
N VAL A 181 2.15 12.50 -8.69
CA VAL A 181 1.54 12.52 -7.37
C VAL A 181 0.67 11.28 -7.24
N SER A 182 0.69 10.65 -6.07
CA SER A 182 -0.13 9.48 -5.75
C SER A 182 -1.12 9.80 -4.63
N GLY A 183 -2.36 9.31 -4.77
CA GLY A 183 -3.32 9.20 -3.69
C GLY A 183 -3.28 7.78 -3.14
N ASN A 184 -3.11 7.61 -1.84
CA ASN A 184 -3.00 6.30 -1.21
C ASN A 184 -4.17 6.11 -0.25
N PHE A 185 -4.74 4.92 -0.23
CA PHE A 185 -5.77 4.55 0.72
C PHE A 185 -5.72 3.05 0.96
N GLY A 186 -6.14 2.61 2.12
CA GLY A 186 -6.11 1.19 2.40
C GLY A 186 -6.65 0.83 3.78
N LEU A 187 -6.45 -0.43 4.11
CA LEU A 187 -6.89 -1.03 5.35
C LEU A 187 -5.75 -1.86 5.93
N LEU A 188 -5.24 -1.42 7.06
CA LEU A 188 -4.23 -2.10 7.84
C LEU A 188 -4.90 -2.91 8.94
N GLY A 189 -4.77 -4.23 8.88
CA GLY A 189 -5.11 -5.13 9.97
C GLY A 189 -3.84 -5.50 10.73
N SER A 190 -3.84 -5.38 12.06
CA SER A 190 -2.70 -5.73 12.90
C SER A 190 -3.12 -6.74 13.96
N TYR A 191 -2.25 -7.70 14.21
CA TYR A 191 -2.38 -8.64 15.32
C TYR A 191 -1.19 -8.48 16.26
N ASN A 192 -1.45 -7.96 17.45
CA ASN A 192 -0.45 -7.72 18.48
C ASN A 192 -0.09 -9.03 19.19
N ILE A 193 1.11 -9.54 18.93
CA ILE A 193 1.62 -10.75 19.59
C ILE A 193 1.97 -10.43 21.04
N ASN A 194 2.64 -9.30 21.24
CA ASN A 194 2.99 -8.73 22.53
C ASN A 194 3.13 -7.20 22.40
N GLU A 195 3.60 -6.52 23.44
CA GLU A 195 3.77 -5.05 23.49
C GLU A 195 4.77 -4.51 22.43
N THR A 196 5.65 -5.36 21.91
CA THR A 196 6.72 -4.96 20.98
C THR A 196 6.50 -5.43 19.56
N TRP A 197 5.84 -6.59 19.38
CA TRP A 197 5.73 -7.27 18.10
C TRP A 197 4.29 -7.39 17.65
N ALA A 198 4.05 -7.00 16.42
CA ALA A 198 2.78 -7.21 15.75
C ALA A 198 2.99 -7.80 14.35
N VAL A 199 2.03 -8.56 13.88
CA VAL A 199 1.92 -9.02 12.49
C VAL A 199 0.85 -8.19 11.81
N ASN A 200 1.19 -7.64 10.65
CA ASN A 200 0.32 -6.75 9.89
C ASN A 200 -0.12 -7.41 8.58
N ALA A 201 -1.31 -7.07 8.14
CA ALA A 201 -1.81 -7.33 6.80
C ALA A 201 -2.33 -6.01 6.23
N ASP A 202 -1.74 -5.54 5.15
CA ASP A 202 -2.07 -4.24 4.53
C ASP A 202 -2.66 -4.46 3.14
N LEU A 203 -3.89 -4.00 2.96
CA LEU A 203 -4.56 -3.94 1.67
C LEU A 203 -4.59 -2.48 1.20
N ARG A 204 -3.91 -2.20 0.12
CA ARG A 204 -3.66 -0.84 -0.35
C ARG A 204 -4.15 -0.61 -1.77
N GLY A 205 -4.83 0.51 -1.98
CA GLY A 205 -5.10 1.08 -3.28
C GLY A 205 -4.27 2.36 -3.49
N VAL A 206 -3.66 2.48 -4.64
CA VAL A 206 -2.92 3.67 -5.05
C VAL A 206 -3.59 4.25 -6.30
N LEU A 207 -3.91 5.52 -6.26
CA LEU A 207 -4.40 6.28 -7.41
C LEU A 207 -3.23 7.09 -7.98
N LEU A 208 -2.99 6.94 -9.25
CA LEU A 208 -1.91 7.59 -9.98
C LEU A 208 -2.47 8.51 -11.06
N SER A 209 -1.70 9.51 -11.44
CA SER A 209 -2.07 10.35 -12.58
C SER A 209 -1.80 9.61 -13.88
N ASP A 210 -2.64 9.86 -14.87
CA ASP A 210 -2.56 9.34 -16.23
C ASP A 210 -1.16 9.52 -16.84
N GLY A 211 -0.70 8.53 -17.57
CA GLY A 211 0.57 8.52 -18.29
C GLY A 211 1.79 8.18 -17.44
N LEU A 212 1.63 7.64 -16.24
CA LEU A 212 2.77 7.14 -15.45
C LEU A 212 3.40 5.92 -16.13
N ASP A 213 2.62 5.07 -16.75
CA ASP A 213 3.07 3.92 -17.54
C ASP A 213 3.67 4.30 -18.91
N GLY A 214 3.56 5.57 -19.31
CA GLY A 214 4.06 6.11 -20.57
C GLY A 214 3.03 6.14 -21.70
N GLU A 215 1.83 5.62 -21.50
CA GLU A 215 0.70 5.78 -22.42
C GLU A 215 0.00 7.12 -22.15
N LYS A 216 -0.62 7.69 -23.16
CA LYS A 216 -1.42 8.92 -23.06
C LYS A 216 -2.81 8.63 -23.58
N GLY A 217 -3.83 8.92 -22.78
CA GLY A 217 -5.21 8.87 -23.29
C GLY A 217 -6.21 8.18 -22.40
N ALA A 218 -5.81 7.70 -21.23
CA ALA A 218 -6.73 7.14 -20.26
C ALA A 218 -7.24 8.13 -19.21
N ARG A 219 -8.08 7.58 -18.40
CA ARG A 219 -8.61 8.27 -17.24
C ARG A 219 -7.80 8.05 -15.98
N ALA A 220 -7.57 8.11 -15.00
CA ALA A 220 -6.69 7.81 -13.89
C ALA A 220 -6.29 6.32 -13.87
N GLU A 221 -5.02 6.08 -13.67
CA GLU A 221 -4.46 4.75 -13.45
C GLU A 221 -4.52 4.38 -11.97
N GLY A 222 -4.42 3.11 -11.68
CA GLY A 222 -4.48 2.63 -10.32
C GLY A 222 -3.62 1.41 -10.07
N ASP A 223 -3.30 1.21 -8.82
CA ASP A 223 -2.53 0.08 -8.35
C ASP A 223 -3.20 -0.53 -7.12
N LEU A 224 -3.18 -1.82 -7.00
CA LEU A 224 -3.69 -2.55 -5.85
C LEU A 224 -2.60 -3.44 -5.30
N SER A 225 -2.16 -3.16 -4.09
CA SER A 225 -1.11 -3.91 -3.41
C SER A 225 -1.65 -4.61 -2.18
N PHE A 226 -1.08 -5.79 -1.92
CA PHE A 226 -1.30 -6.55 -0.70
C PHE A 226 0.06 -6.83 -0.10
N THR A 227 0.31 -6.35 1.10
CA THR A 227 1.55 -6.58 1.83
C THR A 227 1.28 -7.06 3.25
N SER A 228 2.20 -7.78 3.83
CA SER A 228 2.15 -8.24 5.21
C SER A 228 3.53 -8.24 5.82
#